data_00c71c52a1c22fa26fb14f496e441b6f
#
_entry.id   00c71c52a1c22fa26fb14f496e441b6f
#
_cell.length_a   1.000
_cell.length_b   1.000
_cell.length_c   1.000
_cell.angle_alpha   90.00
_cell.angle_beta   90.00
_cell.angle_gamma   90.00
#
_symmetry.space_group_name_H-M   'P 1'
#
loop_
_entity.id
_entity.type
_entity.pdbx_description
1 polymer ?
#
loop_
_entity_poly.entity_id
_entity_poly.type
_entity_poly.pdbx_seq_one_letter_code
_entity_poly.pdbx_strand_id
1 'polypeptide(L)'
;MPNKRVLHVDDEPVITYAVRNYLVRQGYDVDSASELEEAQAMLTSDRYDLVLLDLRLTGTSGTEGFDLIEAVRDHNPSTPIILLTAYLSPQVERHAIALGANLVLQKPASLPDLSDSIRKLLELAP
;
A
#
# COMPACT_ATOMS: atom_id res chain seq x y z
N MET A 1 4.91 -21.57 9.87
CA MET A 1 4.26 -20.84 8.75
C MET A 1 5.04 -19.58 8.44
N PRO A 2 5.32 -19.31 7.17
CA PRO A 2 5.97 -18.06 6.84
C PRO A 2 5.04 -16.87 7.13
N ASN A 3 5.63 -15.76 7.52
CA ASN A 3 4.89 -14.54 7.75
C ASN A 3 4.34 -13.99 6.44
N LYS A 4 3.21 -13.28 6.51
CA LYS A 4 2.70 -12.56 5.35
C LYS A 4 3.62 -11.39 5.04
N ARG A 5 3.84 -11.14 3.76
CA ARG A 5 4.75 -10.10 3.29
C ARG A 5 3.99 -8.88 2.80
N VAL A 6 4.37 -7.74 3.32
CA VAL A 6 3.76 -6.44 2.98
C VAL A 6 4.79 -5.57 2.30
N LEU A 7 4.44 -4.98 1.17
CA LEU A 7 5.24 -3.94 0.54
C LEU A 7 4.63 -2.59 0.92
N HIS A 8 5.42 -1.75 1.58
CA HIS A 8 5.01 -0.40 1.96
C HIS A 8 5.73 0.60 1.07
N VAL A 9 4.97 1.40 0.33
CA VAL A 9 5.53 2.41 -0.57
C VAL A 9 5.22 3.79 -0.01
N ASP A 10 6.26 4.51 0.41
CA ASP A 10 6.13 5.81 1.07
C ASP A 10 7.44 6.58 0.87
N ASP A 11 7.34 7.87 0.57
CA ASP A 11 8.51 8.72 0.35
C ASP A 11 9.03 9.39 1.63
N GLU A 12 8.42 9.16 2.79
CA GLU A 12 8.84 9.74 4.07
C GLU A 12 9.52 8.70 4.97
N PRO A 13 10.84 8.83 5.20
CA PRO A 13 11.58 7.82 5.99
C PRO A 13 11.04 7.62 7.42
N VAL A 14 10.57 8.69 8.06
CA VAL A 14 10.05 8.59 9.43
C VAL A 14 8.80 7.72 9.47
N ILE A 15 7.91 7.90 8.51
CA ILE A 15 6.67 7.12 8.42
C ILE A 15 6.99 5.68 8.06
N THR A 16 7.87 5.47 7.09
CA THR A 16 8.32 4.13 6.70
C THR A 16 8.87 3.36 7.90
N TYR A 17 9.69 4.01 8.70
CA TYR A 17 10.27 3.41 9.89
C TYR A 17 9.19 3.02 10.91
N ALA A 18 8.26 3.93 11.21
CA ALA A 18 7.21 3.69 12.19
C ALA A 18 6.27 2.56 11.77
N VAL A 19 5.84 2.58 10.52
CA VAL A 19 4.93 1.56 9.98
C VAL A 19 5.62 0.20 9.98
N ARG A 20 6.86 0.15 9.51
CA ARG A 20 7.62 -1.11 9.48
C ARG A 20 7.75 -1.71 10.86
N ASN A 21 8.20 -0.92 11.83
CA ASN A 21 8.41 -1.43 13.20
C ASN A 21 7.11 -1.95 13.80
N TYR A 22 6.01 -1.24 13.58
CA TYR A 22 4.73 -1.67 14.11
C TYR A 22 4.27 -2.98 13.47
N LEU A 23 4.32 -3.05 12.14
CA LEU A 23 3.84 -4.24 11.42
C LEU A 23 4.73 -5.46 11.67
N VAL A 24 6.03 -5.28 11.79
CA VAL A 24 6.94 -6.38 12.13
C VAL A 24 6.57 -6.97 13.50
N ARG A 25 6.22 -6.12 14.46
CA ARG A 25 5.76 -6.59 15.77
C ARG A 25 4.43 -7.32 15.70
N GLN A 26 3.62 -7.04 14.69
CA GLN A 26 2.35 -7.73 14.47
C GLN A 26 2.53 -9.05 13.71
N GLY A 27 3.76 -9.38 13.33
CA GLY A 27 4.06 -10.67 12.70
C GLY A 27 4.19 -10.63 11.19
N TYR A 28 4.31 -9.45 10.59
CA TYR A 28 4.49 -9.32 9.14
C TYR A 28 5.97 -9.15 8.78
N ASP A 29 6.33 -9.62 7.58
CA ASP A 29 7.58 -9.23 6.96
C ASP A 29 7.29 -8.01 6.09
N VAL A 30 8.06 -6.95 6.25
CA VAL A 30 7.80 -5.67 5.59
C VAL A 30 9.01 -5.23 4.80
N ASP A 31 8.81 -5.00 3.50
CA ASP A 31 9.77 -4.32 2.66
C ASP A 31 9.24 -2.92 2.35
N SER A 32 10.13 -1.97 2.16
CA SER A 32 9.77 -0.58 1.91
C SER A 32 10.38 -0.08 0.61
N ALA A 33 9.61 0.70 -0.13
CA ALA A 33 10.08 1.40 -1.32
C ALA A 33 9.75 2.88 -1.17
N SER A 34 10.62 3.76 -1.65
CA SER A 34 10.44 5.20 -1.52
C SER A 34 9.86 5.87 -2.75
N GLU A 35 9.79 5.15 -3.86
CA GLU A 35 9.31 5.70 -5.13
C GLU A 35 8.73 4.61 -6.02
N LEU A 36 8.05 5.05 -7.08
CA LEU A 36 7.37 4.19 -8.03
C LEU A 36 8.30 3.16 -8.67
N GLU A 37 9.45 3.59 -9.20
CA GLU A 37 10.37 2.69 -9.89
C GLU A 37 10.91 1.61 -8.98
N GLU A 38 11.26 1.97 -7.76
CA GLU A 38 11.75 1.00 -6.77
C GLU A 38 10.66 -0.01 -6.44
N ALA A 39 9.43 0.46 -6.22
CA ALA A 39 8.31 -0.43 -5.92
C ALA A 39 8.04 -1.39 -7.07
N GLN A 40 8.07 -0.90 -8.32
CA GLN A 40 7.86 -1.74 -9.49
C GLN A 40 8.93 -2.81 -9.61
N ALA A 41 10.20 -2.46 -9.35
CA ALA A 41 11.29 -3.43 -9.37
C ALA A 41 11.08 -4.52 -8.32
N MET A 42 10.66 -4.14 -7.11
CA MET A 42 10.41 -5.09 -6.03
C MET A 42 9.23 -6.01 -6.35
N LEU A 43 8.17 -5.47 -6.94
CA LEU A 43 7.01 -6.26 -7.35
C LEU A 43 7.32 -7.25 -8.47
N THR A 44 8.31 -6.94 -9.29
CA THR A 44 8.75 -7.83 -10.36
C THR A 44 9.57 -9.00 -9.82
N SER A 45 10.41 -8.75 -8.81
CA SER A 45 11.35 -9.75 -8.28
C SER A 45 10.81 -10.56 -7.12
N ASP A 46 9.79 -10.06 -6.41
CA ASP A 46 9.28 -10.70 -5.19
C ASP A 46 7.76 -10.78 -5.20
N ARG A 47 7.23 -11.67 -4.37
CA ARG A 47 5.79 -11.79 -4.15
C ARG A 47 5.42 -11.13 -2.83
N TYR A 48 4.34 -10.36 -2.86
CA TYR A 48 3.80 -9.73 -1.68
C TYR A 48 2.35 -10.15 -1.48
N ASP A 49 1.95 -10.28 -0.22
CA ASP A 49 0.59 -10.64 0.14
C ASP A 49 -0.32 -9.42 0.20
N LEU A 50 0.26 -8.22 0.35
CA LEU A 50 -0.47 -6.96 0.39
C LEU A 50 0.47 -5.82 0.04
N VAL A 51 -0.07 -4.80 -0.63
CA VAL A 51 0.66 -3.58 -0.94
C VAL A 51 -0.03 -2.40 -0.27
N LEU A 52 0.75 -1.65 0.52
CA LEU A 52 0.30 -0.46 1.20
C LEU A 52 0.94 0.74 0.53
N LEU A 53 0.12 1.57 -0.11
CA LEU A 53 0.60 2.74 -0.84
C LEU A 53 0.32 4.01 -0.05
N ASP A 54 1.38 4.70 0.33
CA ASP A 54 1.30 5.93 1.09
C ASP A 54 2.08 7.01 0.35
N LEU A 55 1.65 7.30 -0.87
CA LEU A 55 2.29 8.29 -1.72
C LEU A 55 1.52 9.61 -1.66
N ARG A 56 2.27 10.69 -1.73
CA ARG A 56 1.67 12.00 -1.90
C ARG A 56 1.18 12.12 -3.33
N LEU A 57 -0.10 12.45 -3.48
CA LEU A 57 -0.67 12.73 -4.79
C LEU A 57 -0.39 14.19 -5.21
N THR A 58 0.70 14.77 -4.69
CA THR A 58 1.05 16.17 -4.88
C THR A 58 2.26 16.39 -5.79
N GLY A 59 2.73 15.37 -6.48
CA GLY A 59 3.79 15.55 -7.46
C GLY A 59 3.31 16.36 -8.65
N THR A 60 4.20 16.61 -9.61
CA THR A 60 3.89 17.41 -10.79
C THR A 60 2.67 16.92 -11.57
N SER A 61 2.42 15.60 -11.54
CA SER A 61 1.25 15.02 -12.20
C SER A 61 0.15 14.62 -11.22
N GLY A 62 0.48 14.44 -9.92
CA GLY A 62 -0.47 14.00 -8.92
C GLY A 62 -0.99 12.59 -9.13
N THR A 63 -0.36 11.78 -9.98
CA THR A 63 -0.90 10.49 -10.40
C THR A 63 -0.07 9.27 -9.99
N GLU A 64 1.05 9.46 -9.30
CA GLU A 64 1.96 8.36 -9.00
C GLU A 64 1.32 7.21 -8.23
N GLY A 65 0.44 7.54 -7.27
CA GLY A 65 -0.28 6.51 -6.53
C GLY A 65 -1.20 5.70 -7.41
N PHE A 66 -1.88 6.35 -8.35
CA PHE A 66 -2.77 5.68 -9.29
C PHE A 66 -1.98 4.80 -10.26
N ASP A 67 -0.85 5.31 -10.77
CA ASP A 67 0.02 4.54 -11.66
C ASP A 67 0.52 3.27 -10.98
N LEU A 68 0.85 3.36 -9.70
CA LEU A 68 1.32 2.21 -8.95
C LEU A 68 0.20 1.18 -8.71
N ILE A 69 -1.04 1.64 -8.46
CA ILE A 69 -2.18 0.73 -8.35
C ILE A 69 -2.32 -0.08 -9.65
N GLU A 70 -2.25 0.59 -10.80
CA GLU A 70 -2.32 -0.10 -12.09
C GLU A 70 -1.18 -1.10 -12.27
N ALA A 71 0.04 -0.70 -11.92
CA ALA A 71 1.22 -1.57 -12.05
C ALA A 71 1.09 -2.82 -11.19
N VAL A 72 0.65 -2.66 -9.93
CA VAL A 72 0.42 -3.81 -9.06
C VAL A 72 -0.63 -4.73 -9.68
N ARG A 73 -1.73 -4.17 -10.14
CA ARG A 73 -2.87 -4.95 -10.63
C ARG A 73 -2.53 -5.69 -11.92
N ASP A 74 -1.71 -5.10 -12.78
CA ASP A 74 -1.28 -5.73 -14.03
C ASP A 74 -0.45 -7.00 -13.77
N HIS A 75 0.38 -6.99 -12.73
CA HIS A 75 1.25 -8.13 -12.42
C HIS A 75 0.67 -9.06 -11.37
N ASN A 76 -0.23 -8.56 -10.53
CA ASN A 76 -0.78 -9.28 -9.39
C ASN A 76 -2.28 -8.99 -9.25
N PRO A 77 -3.13 -9.70 -10.03
CA PRO A 77 -4.56 -9.38 -10.08
C PRO A 77 -5.30 -9.52 -8.76
N SER A 78 -4.80 -10.35 -7.85
CA SER A 78 -5.50 -10.63 -6.60
C SER A 78 -4.83 -10.09 -5.34
N THR A 79 -3.66 -9.43 -5.45
CA THR A 79 -2.99 -8.89 -4.28
C THR A 79 -3.77 -7.70 -3.72
N PRO A 80 -4.17 -7.72 -2.44
CA PRO A 80 -4.85 -6.57 -1.84
C PRO A 80 -4.00 -5.31 -1.86
N ILE A 81 -4.64 -4.18 -2.15
CA ILE A 81 -3.99 -2.87 -2.20
C ILE A 81 -4.75 -1.91 -1.29
N ILE A 82 -4.02 -1.26 -0.39
CA ILE A 82 -4.54 -0.16 0.44
C ILE A 82 -3.86 1.12 -0.02
N LEU A 83 -4.65 2.13 -0.34
CA LEU A 83 -4.13 3.48 -0.63
C LEU A 83 -4.39 4.38 0.57
N LEU A 84 -3.33 5.02 1.09
CA LEU A 84 -3.43 6.05 2.11
C LEU A 84 -3.23 7.40 1.44
N THR A 85 -4.12 8.34 1.71
CA THR A 85 -4.03 9.68 1.10
C THR A 85 -4.45 10.76 2.08
N ALA A 86 -3.76 11.90 2.04
CA ALA A 86 -4.14 13.09 2.80
C ALA A 86 -5.32 13.83 2.15
N TYR A 87 -5.63 13.51 0.91
CA TYR A 87 -6.61 14.24 0.11
C TYR A 87 -7.74 13.34 -0.38
N LEU A 88 -8.33 12.60 0.55
CA LEU A 88 -9.44 11.71 0.22
C LEU A 88 -10.66 12.53 -0.20
N SER A 89 -11.24 12.16 -1.33
CA SER A 89 -12.49 12.71 -1.83
C SER A 89 -13.28 11.57 -2.48
N PRO A 90 -14.58 11.75 -2.72
CA PRO A 90 -15.34 10.73 -3.45
C PRO A 90 -14.75 10.39 -4.82
N GLN A 91 -14.20 11.39 -5.53
CA GLN A 91 -13.57 11.16 -6.82
C GLN A 91 -12.29 10.34 -6.69
N VAL A 92 -11.43 10.68 -5.73
CA VAL A 92 -10.18 9.95 -5.49
C VAL A 92 -10.51 8.51 -5.12
N GLU A 93 -11.45 8.30 -4.21
CA GLU A 93 -11.83 6.96 -3.80
C GLU A 93 -12.36 6.13 -4.97
N ARG A 94 -13.30 6.67 -5.74
CA ARG A 94 -13.86 5.96 -6.89
C ARG A 94 -12.78 5.63 -7.92
N HIS A 95 -11.89 6.57 -8.19
CA HIS A 95 -10.82 6.35 -9.17
C HIS A 95 -9.86 5.26 -8.71
N ALA A 96 -9.43 5.31 -7.45
CA ALA A 96 -8.53 4.30 -6.91
C ALA A 96 -9.17 2.90 -6.93
N ILE A 97 -10.43 2.79 -6.51
CA ILE A 97 -11.14 1.52 -6.51
C ILE A 97 -11.31 1.00 -7.94
N ALA A 98 -11.64 1.89 -8.89
CA ALA A 98 -11.79 1.50 -10.30
C ALA A 98 -10.48 0.95 -10.88
N LEU A 99 -9.33 1.46 -10.42
CA LEU A 99 -8.02 0.97 -10.86
C LEU A 99 -7.61 -0.33 -10.18
N GLY A 100 -8.27 -0.71 -9.09
CA GLY A 100 -8.02 -1.97 -8.43
C GLY A 100 -7.63 -1.89 -6.96
N ALA A 101 -7.66 -0.71 -6.34
CA ALA A 101 -7.44 -0.62 -4.90
C ALA A 101 -8.59 -1.29 -4.15
N ASN A 102 -8.27 -1.98 -3.08
CA ASN A 102 -9.26 -2.67 -2.25
C ASN A 102 -9.81 -1.76 -1.15
N LEU A 103 -9.00 -0.79 -0.73
CA LEU A 103 -9.38 0.11 0.36
C LEU A 103 -8.64 1.43 0.19
N VAL A 104 -9.33 2.54 0.46
CA VAL A 104 -8.72 3.88 0.46
C VAL A 104 -8.97 4.49 1.83
N LEU A 105 -7.89 4.90 2.50
CA LEU A 105 -7.96 5.47 3.84
C LEU A 105 -7.45 6.91 3.85
N GLN A 106 -8.09 7.74 4.67
CA GLN A 106 -7.68 9.12 4.88
C GLN A 106 -6.53 9.18 5.88
N LYS A 107 -5.47 9.92 5.56
CA LYS A 107 -4.41 10.24 6.52
C LYS A 107 -4.87 11.35 7.46
N PRO A 108 -4.45 11.33 8.73
CA PRO A 108 -3.63 10.31 9.35
C PRO A 108 -4.46 9.11 9.77
N ALA A 109 -3.94 7.91 9.52
CA ALA A 109 -4.54 6.67 10.01
C ALA A 109 -3.67 6.16 11.16
N SER A 110 -4.30 5.71 12.24
CA SER A 110 -3.53 5.16 13.36
C SER A 110 -2.92 3.81 12.97
N LEU A 111 -1.78 3.49 13.56
CA LEU A 111 -1.12 2.20 13.28
C LEU A 111 -2.00 1.00 13.65
N PRO A 112 -2.72 1.01 14.80
CA PRO A 112 -3.65 -0.08 15.09
C PRO A 112 -4.77 -0.22 14.05
N ASP A 113 -5.34 0.89 13.59
CA ASP A 113 -6.40 0.86 12.56
C ASP A 113 -5.86 0.33 11.24
N LEU A 114 -4.66 0.76 10.87
CA LEU A 114 -4.00 0.28 9.66
C LEU A 114 -3.75 -1.22 9.74
N SER A 115 -3.23 -1.70 10.87
CA SER A 115 -2.99 -3.11 11.08
C SER A 115 -4.28 -3.93 11.02
N ASP A 116 -5.37 -3.41 11.59
CA ASP A 116 -6.68 -4.07 11.50
C ASP A 116 -7.17 -4.19 10.06
N SER A 117 -6.99 -3.13 9.27
CA SER A 117 -7.39 -3.13 7.86
C SER A 117 -6.58 -4.15 7.07
N ILE A 118 -5.27 -4.21 7.31
CA ILE A 118 -4.39 -5.18 6.67
C ILE A 118 -4.84 -6.60 7.00
N ARG A 119 -5.07 -6.88 8.28
CA ARG A 119 -5.49 -8.19 8.72
C ARG A 119 -6.79 -8.62 8.06
N LYS A 120 -7.78 -7.73 8.02
CA LYS A 120 -9.08 -8.03 7.41
C LYS A 120 -8.95 -8.35 5.92
N LEU A 121 -8.16 -7.58 5.20
CA LEU A 121 -7.96 -7.84 3.78
C LEU A 121 -7.22 -9.15 3.53
N LEU A 122 -6.24 -9.48 4.36
CA LEU A 122 -5.51 -10.75 4.23
C LEU A 122 -6.39 -11.95 4.55
N GLU A 123 -7.33 -11.82 5.49
CA GLU A 123 -8.28 -12.88 5.82
C GLU A 123 -9.26 -13.13 4.67
N LEU A 124 -9.61 -12.10 3.90
CA LEU A 124 -10.53 -12.20 2.77
C LEU A 124 -9.84 -12.64 1.48
N ALA A 125 -8.52 -12.53 1.41
CA ALA A 125 -7.77 -12.89 0.20
C ALA A 125 -7.79 -14.40 0.00
N PRO A 126 -7.94 -14.87 -1.26
CA PRO A 126 -7.91 -16.31 -1.57
C PRO A 126 -6.54 -16.95 -1.33
#